data_60b2935859dcea68c7477f741c2634b7
#
_entry.id   60b2935859dcea68c7477f741c2634b7
#
_cell.length_a   1.000
_cell.length_b   1.000
_cell.length_c   1.000
_cell.angle_alpha   90.00
_cell.angle_beta   90.00
_cell.angle_gamma   90.00
#
_symmetry.space_group_name_H-M   'P 1'
#
loop_
_entity.id
_entity.type
_entity.pdbx_description
1 polymer ?
#
loop_
_entity_poly.entity_id
_entity_poly.type
_entity_poly.pdbx_seq_one_letter_code
_entity_poly.pdbx_strand_id
1 'polypeptide(L)'
;MSKLILLALSLIAASGIATAEAAAQYRVTITNISPGQTFTPLLVATHSAEYELFSPGQPAREALAILAEGGDTAPLGAELAGVSTEVTTIPGLLGPGESASITVEGMPAADVLSVAAMLIPTNDTFMALASVRLPRVGSSTHPVPAYDAGTEAN
;
A
#
# COMPACT_ATOMS: atom_id res chain seq x y z
N MET A 1 50.24 -4.30 56.86
CA MET A 1 49.68 -5.34 55.96
C MET A 1 48.30 -4.87 55.49
N SER A 2 48.27 -4.17 54.38
CA SER A 2 46.98 -3.66 53.80
C SER A 2 46.49 -4.67 52.77
N LYS A 3 45.28 -5.16 52.97
CA LYS A 3 44.58 -6.02 52.00
C LYS A 3 43.80 -5.16 51.06
N LEU A 4 44.23 -5.13 49.81
CA LEU A 4 43.46 -4.55 48.69
C LEU A 4 42.33 -5.54 48.32
N ILE A 5 41.08 -5.12 48.44
CA ILE A 5 39.93 -5.85 47.91
C ILE A 5 39.62 -5.28 46.52
N LEU A 6 39.89 -6.06 45.45
CA LEU A 6 39.46 -5.75 44.10
C LEU A 6 37.99 -6.13 43.95
N LEU A 7 37.11 -5.14 43.76
CA LEU A 7 35.72 -5.36 43.44
C LEU A 7 35.61 -5.41 41.91
N ALA A 8 35.41 -6.60 41.32
CA ALA A 8 35.13 -6.76 39.90
C ALA A 8 33.66 -6.48 39.65
N LEU A 9 33.38 -5.35 39.00
CA LEU A 9 32.03 -4.99 38.54
C LEU A 9 31.76 -5.66 37.19
N SER A 10 31.00 -6.76 37.16
CA SER A 10 30.59 -7.43 35.96
C SER A 10 29.43 -6.64 35.30
N LEU A 11 29.72 -5.96 34.19
CA LEU A 11 28.72 -5.31 33.37
C LEU A 11 28.04 -6.37 32.48
N ILE A 12 26.85 -6.81 32.84
CA ILE A 12 26.02 -7.68 31.99
C ILE A 12 25.36 -6.78 30.95
N ALA A 13 25.91 -6.77 29.74
CA ALA A 13 25.22 -6.18 28.58
C ALA A 13 24.02 -7.08 28.20
N ALA A 14 22.81 -6.67 28.53
CA ALA A 14 21.60 -7.28 28.02
C ALA A 14 21.50 -6.96 26.54
N SER A 15 21.96 -7.85 25.68
CA SER A 15 21.71 -7.82 24.25
C SER A 15 20.23 -8.09 24.05
N GLY A 16 19.44 -7.05 23.88
CA GLY A 16 18.05 -7.17 23.44
C GLY A 16 18.04 -7.81 22.07
N ILE A 17 17.55 -9.04 21.97
CA ILE A 17 17.27 -9.68 20.68
C ILE A 17 16.03 -8.95 20.14
N ALA A 18 16.24 -8.01 19.23
CA ALA A 18 15.15 -7.48 18.42
C ALA A 18 14.66 -8.64 17.54
N THR A 19 13.52 -9.23 17.89
CA THR A 19 12.83 -10.16 16.99
C THR A 19 12.38 -9.36 15.78
N ALA A 20 13.00 -9.59 14.62
CA ALA A 20 12.49 -9.08 13.37
C ALA A 20 11.07 -9.62 13.19
N GLU A 21 10.10 -8.72 13.04
CA GLU A 21 8.72 -9.11 12.74
C GLU A 21 8.71 -9.78 11.37
N ALA A 22 8.11 -10.98 11.28
CA ALA A 22 8.04 -11.71 10.02
C ALA A 22 6.93 -11.11 9.14
N ALA A 23 7.13 -11.17 7.82
CA ALA A 23 6.07 -10.85 6.88
C ALA A 23 4.85 -11.75 7.11
N ALA A 24 3.67 -11.17 7.01
CA ALA A 24 2.39 -11.87 7.12
C ALA A 24 1.63 -11.79 5.80
N GLN A 25 0.76 -12.76 5.56
CA GLN A 25 -0.10 -12.76 4.38
C GLN A 25 -1.44 -12.10 4.67
N TYR A 26 -1.86 -11.22 3.76
CA TYR A 26 -3.11 -10.48 3.82
C TYR A 26 -3.96 -10.81 2.60
N ARG A 27 -5.20 -11.19 2.82
CA ARG A 27 -6.19 -11.26 1.74
C ARG A 27 -6.82 -9.88 1.57
N VAL A 28 -6.58 -9.26 0.43
CA VAL A 28 -7.18 -7.99 0.02
C VAL A 28 -8.37 -8.30 -0.89
N THR A 29 -9.55 -7.81 -0.52
CA THR A 29 -10.76 -7.93 -1.32
C THR A 29 -11.25 -6.53 -1.67
N ILE A 30 -11.41 -6.26 -2.96
CA ILE A 30 -11.92 -5.01 -3.49
C ILE A 30 -13.30 -5.28 -4.08
N THR A 31 -14.29 -4.50 -3.65
CA THR A 31 -15.65 -4.53 -4.19
C THR A 31 -15.96 -3.21 -4.86
N ASN A 32 -16.35 -3.26 -6.12
CA ASN A 32 -16.78 -2.07 -6.85
C ASN A 32 -18.23 -1.73 -6.46
N ILE A 33 -18.39 -0.71 -5.63
CA ILE A 33 -19.71 -0.21 -5.20
C ILE A 33 -20.18 1.02 -5.98
N SER A 34 -19.48 1.37 -7.07
CA SER A 34 -19.91 2.49 -7.94
C SER A 34 -21.21 2.14 -8.68
N PRO A 35 -22.06 3.12 -8.98
CA PRO A 35 -23.34 2.88 -9.65
C PRO A 35 -23.21 2.56 -11.15
N GLY A 36 -22.04 2.81 -11.77
CA GLY A 36 -21.91 2.66 -13.22
C GLY A 36 -20.48 2.66 -13.77
N GLN A 37 -19.46 2.87 -12.93
CA GLN A 37 -18.08 2.85 -13.38
C GLN A 37 -17.47 1.45 -13.25
N THR A 38 -16.64 1.08 -14.21
CA THR A 38 -15.84 -0.14 -14.18
C THR A 38 -14.41 0.22 -13.79
N PHE A 39 -13.76 -0.56 -12.94
CA PHE A 39 -12.35 -0.38 -12.62
C PHE A 39 -11.50 -1.12 -13.66
N THR A 40 -10.42 -0.49 -14.08
CA THR A 40 -9.35 -1.14 -14.85
C THR A 40 -8.53 -2.10 -13.96
N PRO A 41 -7.49 -2.78 -14.47
CA PRO A 41 -6.64 -3.61 -13.61
C PRO A 41 -6.23 -2.87 -12.33
N LEU A 42 -6.33 -3.58 -11.20
CA LEU A 42 -6.11 -3.00 -9.87
C LEU A 42 -4.66 -3.19 -9.45
N LEU A 43 -3.92 -2.11 -9.26
CA LEU A 43 -2.61 -2.16 -8.60
C LEU A 43 -2.81 -2.32 -7.10
N VAL A 44 -2.12 -3.27 -6.49
CA VAL A 44 -2.12 -3.53 -5.05
C VAL A 44 -0.68 -3.58 -4.56
N ALA A 45 -0.36 -2.81 -3.53
CA ALA A 45 0.98 -2.79 -2.97
C ALA A 45 0.97 -2.70 -1.44
N THR A 46 1.86 -3.46 -0.81
CA THR A 46 2.27 -3.28 0.58
C THR A 46 3.63 -2.61 0.58
N HIS A 47 3.75 -1.43 1.18
CA HIS A 47 4.95 -0.61 1.07
C HIS A 47 5.24 0.19 2.34
N SER A 48 6.44 0.77 2.42
CA SER A 48 6.83 1.66 3.51
C SER A 48 5.85 2.83 3.65
N ALA A 49 5.47 3.16 4.88
CA ALA A 49 4.62 4.31 5.17
C ALA A 49 5.27 5.67 4.83
N GLU A 50 6.56 5.68 4.51
CA GLU A 50 7.27 6.88 4.06
C GLU A 50 6.97 7.25 2.61
N TYR A 51 6.47 6.29 1.80
CA TYR A 51 6.07 6.55 0.43
C TYR A 51 4.60 7.00 0.41
N GLU A 52 4.34 8.15 -0.19
CA GLU A 52 3.02 8.69 -0.40
C GLU A 52 2.57 8.47 -1.86
N LEU A 53 1.45 7.76 -2.05
CA LEU A 53 0.94 7.45 -3.38
C LEU A 53 0.53 8.74 -4.11
N PHE A 54 -0.17 9.64 -3.42
CA PHE A 54 -0.55 10.98 -3.87
C PHE A 54 -0.97 11.86 -2.70
N SER A 55 -1.00 13.17 -2.91
CA SER A 55 -1.50 14.15 -1.94
C SER A 55 -2.73 14.85 -2.55
N PRO A 56 -3.91 14.80 -1.91
CA PRO A 56 -5.09 15.49 -2.38
C PRO A 56 -4.84 17.00 -2.57
N GLY A 57 -5.28 17.54 -3.72
CA GLY A 57 -5.06 18.95 -4.08
C GLY A 57 -3.70 19.25 -4.71
N GLN A 58 -2.87 18.24 -4.94
CA GLN A 58 -1.67 18.36 -5.75
C GLN A 58 -1.84 17.59 -7.06
N PRO A 59 -1.21 18.03 -8.16
CA PRO A 59 -1.22 17.28 -9.42
C PRO A 59 -0.68 15.85 -9.21
N ALA A 60 -1.30 14.89 -9.90
CA ALA A 60 -0.81 13.52 -9.91
C ALA A 60 0.61 13.45 -10.48
N ARG A 61 1.44 12.56 -9.89
CA ARG A 61 2.74 12.24 -10.48
C ARG A 61 2.55 11.47 -11.79
N GLU A 62 3.53 11.52 -12.67
CA GLU A 62 3.47 10.93 -14.01
C GLU A 62 2.99 9.47 -14.01
N ALA A 63 3.53 8.63 -13.13
CA ALA A 63 3.15 7.22 -13.06
C ALA A 63 1.68 7.00 -12.61
N LEU A 64 1.18 7.84 -11.71
CA LEU A 64 -0.22 7.82 -11.30
C LEU A 64 -1.12 8.40 -12.38
N ALA A 65 -0.69 9.46 -13.08
CA ALA A 65 -1.40 10.03 -14.21
C ALA A 65 -1.60 8.99 -15.33
N ILE A 66 -0.57 8.25 -15.70
CA ILE A 66 -0.64 7.15 -16.68
C ILE A 66 -1.67 6.09 -16.28
N LEU A 67 -1.70 5.73 -14.98
CA LEU A 67 -2.72 4.81 -14.47
C LEU A 67 -4.12 5.42 -14.56
N ALA A 68 -4.30 6.69 -14.20
CA ALA A 68 -5.58 7.37 -14.16
C ALA A 68 -6.17 7.62 -15.56
N GLU A 69 -5.33 7.84 -16.57
CA GLU A 69 -5.75 8.10 -17.96
C GLU A 69 -5.90 6.82 -18.80
N GLY A 70 -5.04 5.84 -18.59
CA GLY A 70 -4.94 4.65 -19.43
C GLY A 70 -5.15 3.32 -18.72
N GLY A 71 -5.25 3.30 -17.40
CA GLY A 71 -5.35 2.07 -16.62
C GLY A 71 -4.07 1.24 -16.60
N ASP A 72 -2.93 1.80 -17.04
CA ASP A 72 -1.65 1.11 -17.04
C ASP A 72 -1.02 1.17 -15.64
N THR A 73 -0.95 0.00 -14.99
CA THR A 73 -0.38 -0.14 -13.64
C THR A 73 1.14 -0.25 -13.62
N ALA A 74 1.79 -0.50 -14.77
CA ALA A 74 3.21 -0.85 -14.79
C ALA A 74 4.15 0.29 -14.34
N PRO A 75 3.97 1.56 -14.75
CA PRO A 75 4.82 2.66 -14.29
C PRO A 75 4.74 2.88 -12.78
N LEU A 76 3.52 2.90 -12.23
CA LEU A 76 3.32 3.07 -10.79
C LEU A 76 3.82 1.86 -9.99
N GLY A 77 3.65 0.66 -10.53
CA GLY A 77 4.23 -0.56 -9.96
C GLY A 77 5.76 -0.53 -9.91
N ALA A 78 6.40 0.00 -10.95
CA ALA A 78 7.86 0.17 -10.98
C ALA A 78 8.37 1.19 -9.96
N GLU A 79 7.67 2.31 -9.75
CA GLU A 79 7.99 3.26 -8.68
C GLU A 79 7.90 2.60 -7.30
N LEU A 80 6.82 1.85 -7.06
CA LEU A 80 6.59 1.18 -5.78
C LEU A 80 7.58 0.05 -5.50
N ALA A 81 8.09 -0.65 -6.51
CA ALA A 81 8.97 -1.81 -6.35
C ALA A 81 10.22 -1.51 -5.51
N GLY A 82 10.71 -0.26 -5.49
CA GLY A 82 11.88 0.16 -4.70
C GLY A 82 11.60 0.35 -3.21
N VAL A 83 10.33 0.41 -2.79
CA VAL A 83 9.91 0.75 -1.42
C VAL A 83 8.85 -0.21 -0.86
N SER A 84 8.53 -1.27 -1.60
CA SER A 84 7.46 -2.22 -1.28
C SER A 84 7.99 -3.54 -0.77
N THR A 85 7.22 -4.18 0.11
CA THR A 85 7.34 -5.61 0.41
C THR A 85 6.78 -6.43 -0.74
N GLU A 86 5.61 -6.03 -1.27
CA GLU A 86 5.02 -6.64 -2.45
C GLU A 86 4.27 -5.61 -3.30
N VAL A 87 4.39 -5.74 -4.63
CA VAL A 87 3.60 -5.03 -5.63
C VAL A 87 3.03 -6.04 -6.61
N THR A 88 1.73 -5.97 -6.84
CA THR A 88 1.04 -6.88 -7.75
C THR A 88 -0.14 -6.20 -8.44
N THR A 89 -0.65 -6.80 -9.50
CA THR A 89 -1.82 -6.31 -10.22
C THR A 89 -2.87 -7.41 -10.32
N ILE A 90 -4.11 -7.09 -9.94
CA ILE A 90 -5.26 -7.95 -10.25
C ILE A 90 -5.66 -7.62 -11.69
N PRO A 91 -5.52 -8.56 -12.64
CA PRO A 91 -5.82 -8.30 -14.04
C PRO A 91 -7.32 -8.25 -14.32
N GLY A 92 -7.69 -7.68 -15.46
CA GLY A 92 -9.06 -7.63 -15.94
C GLY A 92 -9.83 -6.39 -15.46
N LEU A 93 -11.08 -6.34 -15.85
CA LEU A 93 -12.00 -5.27 -15.48
C LEU A 93 -12.86 -5.72 -14.31
N LEU A 94 -13.21 -4.80 -13.41
CA LEU A 94 -14.09 -5.05 -12.28
C LEU A 94 -15.33 -4.16 -12.43
N GLY A 95 -16.45 -4.76 -12.85
CA GLY A 95 -17.72 -4.06 -13.04
C GLY A 95 -18.43 -3.70 -11.74
N PRO A 96 -19.49 -2.87 -11.82
CA PRO A 96 -20.31 -2.51 -10.67
C PRO A 96 -20.89 -3.74 -9.97
N GLY A 97 -20.77 -3.80 -8.64
CA GLY A 97 -21.22 -4.91 -7.81
C GLY A 97 -20.30 -6.13 -7.76
N GLU A 98 -19.25 -6.15 -8.59
CA GLU A 98 -18.28 -7.25 -8.60
C GLU A 98 -17.23 -7.10 -7.51
N SER A 99 -16.59 -8.21 -7.16
CA SER A 99 -15.47 -8.25 -6.21
C SER A 99 -14.31 -9.05 -6.77
N ALA A 100 -13.10 -8.57 -6.50
CA ALA A 100 -11.86 -9.25 -6.79
C ALA A 100 -11.02 -9.40 -5.50
N SER A 101 -10.26 -10.47 -5.41
CA SER A 101 -9.40 -10.74 -4.24
C SER A 101 -8.02 -11.19 -4.66
N ILE A 102 -7.03 -10.79 -3.88
CA ILE A 102 -5.64 -11.24 -4.00
C ILE A 102 -5.05 -11.43 -2.61
N THR A 103 -4.03 -12.28 -2.49
CA THR A 103 -3.23 -12.41 -1.27
C THR A 103 -1.90 -11.72 -1.50
N VAL A 104 -1.49 -10.86 -0.58
CA VAL A 104 -0.22 -10.13 -0.61
C VAL A 104 0.54 -10.33 0.71
N GLU A 105 1.85 -10.25 0.65
CA GLU A 105 2.70 -10.21 1.83
C GLU A 105 2.89 -8.78 2.32
N GLY A 106 3.09 -8.60 3.63
CA GLY A 106 3.37 -7.30 4.21
C GLY A 106 3.90 -7.41 5.64
N MET A 107 4.61 -6.38 6.06
CA MET A 107 5.19 -6.25 7.40
C MET A 107 4.21 -5.51 8.31
N PRO A 108 3.53 -6.16 9.28
CA PRO A 108 2.43 -5.55 10.03
C PRO A 108 2.75 -4.27 10.78
N ALA A 109 4.02 -4.09 11.17
CA ALA A 109 4.47 -2.89 11.91
C ALA A 109 5.03 -1.78 11.00
N ALA A 110 5.49 -2.12 9.81
CA ALA A 110 6.24 -1.22 8.93
C ALA A 110 5.44 -0.82 7.68
N ASP A 111 4.65 -1.76 7.12
CA ASP A 111 3.99 -1.54 5.86
C ASP A 111 2.57 -0.97 6.01
N VAL A 112 2.18 -0.30 4.95
CA VAL A 112 0.82 0.14 4.67
C VAL A 112 0.35 -0.48 3.35
N LEU A 113 -0.96 -0.57 3.18
CA LEU A 113 -1.60 -1.03 1.95
C LEU A 113 -2.03 0.16 1.11
N SER A 114 -1.69 0.13 -0.17
CA SER A 114 -2.28 1.00 -1.18
C SER A 114 -2.87 0.19 -2.32
N VAL A 115 -3.98 0.69 -2.86
CA VAL A 115 -4.68 0.12 -4.02
C VAL A 115 -5.06 1.27 -4.95
N ALA A 116 -4.86 1.11 -6.25
CA ALA A 116 -5.28 2.11 -7.23
C ALA A 116 -5.78 1.46 -8.53
N ALA A 117 -6.75 2.10 -9.18
CA ALA A 117 -7.25 1.74 -10.51
C ALA A 117 -7.94 2.93 -11.16
N MET A 118 -7.91 3.00 -12.48
CA MET A 118 -8.69 3.96 -13.25
C MET A 118 -10.19 3.60 -13.20
N LEU A 119 -11.05 4.59 -13.27
CA LEU A 119 -12.49 4.43 -13.46
C LEU A 119 -12.87 4.69 -14.92
N ILE A 120 -13.53 3.75 -15.55
CA ILE A 120 -14.05 3.94 -16.92
C ILE A 120 -15.60 3.93 -16.93
N PRO A 121 -16.24 4.78 -17.74
CA PRO A 121 -15.64 5.74 -18.67
C PRO A 121 -15.39 7.11 -18.01
N THR A 122 -14.15 7.46 -17.81
CA THR A 122 -13.70 8.81 -17.39
C THR A 122 -12.39 9.12 -18.10
N ASN A 123 -11.94 10.37 -18.08
CA ASN A 123 -10.68 10.76 -18.72
C ASN A 123 -9.47 10.43 -17.83
N ASP A 124 -9.53 10.84 -16.55
CA ASP A 124 -8.41 10.76 -15.62
C ASP A 124 -8.86 10.51 -14.16
N THR A 125 -10.05 9.92 -13.99
CA THR A 125 -10.53 9.59 -12.66
C THR A 125 -9.99 8.22 -12.20
N PHE A 126 -9.49 8.17 -10.98
CA PHE A 126 -9.01 6.93 -10.37
C PHE A 126 -9.60 6.73 -8.97
N MET A 127 -9.76 5.48 -8.57
CA MET A 127 -9.97 5.13 -7.17
C MET A 127 -8.63 4.87 -6.51
N ALA A 128 -8.48 5.29 -5.27
CA ALA A 128 -7.31 4.92 -4.50
C ALA A 128 -7.57 4.77 -3.00
N LEU A 129 -7.12 3.65 -2.47
CA LEU A 129 -6.83 3.49 -1.05
C LEU A 129 -5.36 3.83 -0.86
N ALA A 130 -5.03 4.85 -0.08
CA ALA A 130 -3.66 5.29 0.10
C ALA A 130 -3.18 5.06 1.53
N SER A 131 -2.09 4.31 1.68
CA SER A 131 -1.31 4.19 2.92
C SER A 131 -2.11 3.76 4.15
N VAL A 132 -2.99 2.77 4.02
CA VAL A 132 -3.75 2.21 5.15
C VAL A 132 -2.91 1.18 5.89
N ARG A 133 -2.85 1.30 7.23
CA ARG A 133 -2.11 0.36 8.07
C ARG A 133 -2.66 -1.06 7.97
N LEU A 134 -1.76 -2.02 7.86
CA LEU A 134 -2.11 -3.44 7.88
C LEU A 134 -2.65 -3.84 9.27
N PRO A 135 -3.77 -4.58 9.35
CA PRO A 135 -4.29 -5.05 10.63
C PRO A 135 -3.35 -6.11 11.23
N ARG A 136 -3.04 -5.98 12.52
CA ARG A 136 -2.22 -6.98 13.24
C ARG A 136 -3.03 -8.23 13.58
N VAL A 137 -4.33 -8.09 13.72
CA VAL A 137 -5.28 -9.17 14.00
C VAL A 137 -6.63 -8.86 13.34
N GLY A 138 -7.34 -9.89 12.92
CA GLY A 138 -8.67 -9.75 12.33
C GLY A 138 -8.66 -9.11 10.94
N SER A 139 -9.63 -8.25 10.66
CA SER A 139 -9.81 -7.57 9.36
C SER A 139 -10.20 -6.12 9.54
N SER A 140 -9.96 -5.31 8.53
CA SER A 140 -10.43 -3.92 8.44
C SER A 140 -11.13 -3.71 7.10
N THR A 141 -12.10 -2.79 7.08
CA THR A 141 -12.84 -2.41 5.87
C THR A 141 -12.76 -0.91 5.71
N HIS A 142 -12.50 -0.45 4.51
CA HIS A 142 -12.28 0.95 4.21
C HIS A 142 -13.13 1.37 3.01
N PRO A 143 -13.95 2.43 3.12
CA PRO A 143 -14.51 3.07 1.95
C PRO A 143 -13.41 3.78 1.17
N VAL A 144 -13.43 3.63 -0.16
CA VAL A 144 -12.38 4.18 -1.03
C VAL A 144 -13.03 5.20 -1.97
N PRO A 145 -12.65 6.48 -1.87
CA PRO A 145 -13.15 7.50 -2.76
C PRO A 145 -12.50 7.44 -4.16
N ALA A 146 -13.14 8.12 -5.11
CA ALA A 146 -12.56 8.43 -6.40
C ALA A 146 -11.93 9.83 -6.36
N TYR A 147 -10.89 10.01 -7.17
CA TYR A 147 -10.12 11.24 -7.31
C TYR A 147 -9.94 11.57 -8.77
N ASP A 148 -9.81 12.83 -9.06
CA ASP A 148 -9.42 13.39 -10.35
C ASP A 148 -7.89 13.58 -10.33
N ALA A 149 -7.19 13.12 -11.36
CA ALA A 149 -5.74 13.25 -11.43
C ALA A 149 -5.28 14.67 -11.79
N GLY A 150 -6.19 15.49 -12.34
CA GLY A 150 -5.91 16.86 -12.73
C GLY A 150 -5.03 16.97 -13.98
N THR A 151 -5.05 15.95 -14.83
CA THR A 151 -4.23 15.87 -16.05
C THR A 151 -5.02 16.27 -17.30
N GLU A 152 -6.33 16.16 -17.24
CA GLU A 152 -7.25 16.52 -18.31
C GLU A 152 -8.13 17.71 -17.91
N ALA A 153 -8.62 18.45 -18.90
CA ALA A 153 -9.58 19.53 -18.67
C ALA A 153 -10.98 18.94 -18.42
N ASN A 154 -11.57 19.30 -17.31
CA ASN A 154 -12.98 18.96 -16.97
C ASN A 154 -13.98 19.89 -17.67
#